data_b27734cc8bc4fbac81962d08c53bf48e
#
_entry.id   b27734cc8bc4fbac81962d08c53bf48e
#
_cell.length_a   1.000
_cell.length_b   1.000
_cell.length_c   1.000
_cell.angle_alpha   90.00
_cell.angle_beta   90.00
_cell.angle_gamma   90.00
#
_symmetry.space_group_name_H-M   'P 1'
#
loop_
_entity.id
_entity.type
_entity.pdbx_description
1 polymer ?
#
loop_
_entity_poly.entity_id
_entity_poly.type
_entity_poly.pdbx_seq_one_letter_code
_entity_poly.pdbx_strand_id
1 'polypeptide(L)'
;MILFLKIFFTEFIAEMGDKTQLMLIALTSKYKLRDIICGTAIAILVLNGLAVLAGGLVSELIPEWLIKMIAAFAFLYFAASTIAGDEEEEEEGSRSKIQFAPLAVFCTFFVAELGDKTQLTAITFGANEGMSAAFVVWIGCSLGLFAADILGMLIGYLLKSKAPDGLLNTLAVAIFSVFGVYTLYQGLKLIRASVYAIPVFPILIVITVIFAGLCGWLFYRKMKKKSHARI
;
A
#
# COMPACT_ATOMS: atom_id res chain seq x y z
N MET A 1 -16.74 -13.65 20.65
CA MET A 1 -17.35 -13.78 19.30
C MET A 1 -17.78 -12.43 18.73
N ILE A 2 -18.55 -11.61 19.43
CA ILE A 2 -19.00 -10.29 18.93
C ILE A 2 -17.81 -9.37 18.59
N LEU A 3 -16.82 -9.25 19.47
CA LEU A 3 -15.62 -8.43 19.25
C LEU A 3 -14.88 -8.87 17.99
N PHE A 4 -14.64 -10.17 17.80
CA PHE A 4 -13.99 -10.70 16.60
C PHE A 4 -14.75 -10.30 15.32
N LEU A 5 -16.07 -10.48 15.27
CA LEU A 5 -16.88 -10.11 14.11
C LEU A 5 -16.83 -8.61 13.82
N LYS A 6 -16.93 -7.79 14.88
CA LYS A 6 -16.78 -6.33 14.75
C LYS A 6 -15.47 -5.95 14.09
N ILE A 7 -14.36 -6.50 14.59
CA ILE A 7 -13.01 -6.21 14.08
C ILE A 7 -12.87 -6.72 12.64
N PHE A 8 -13.24 -7.98 12.41
CA PHE A 8 -13.18 -8.61 11.09
C PHE A 8 -13.90 -7.78 10.01
N PHE A 9 -15.18 -7.42 10.26
CA PHE A 9 -15.92 -6.64 9.28
C PHE A 9 -15.42 -5.21 9.14
N THR A 10 -14.90 -4.60 10.21
CA THR A 10 -14.29 -3.27 10.12
C THR A 10 -13.10 -3.29 9.20
N GLU A 11 -12.17 -4.23 9.37
CA GLU A 11 -10.98 -4.37 8.52
C GLU A 11 -11.36 -4.77 7.09
N PHE A 12 -12.26 -5.75 6.94
CA PHE A 12 -12.73 -6.20 5.64
C PHE A 12 -13.33 -5.06 4.81
N ILE A 13 -14.21 -4.24 5.41
CA ILE A 13 -14.84 -3.10 4.72
C ILE A 13 -13.82 -1.98 4.48
N ALA A 14 -12.94 -1.73 5.43
CA ALA A 14 -11.90 -0.71 5.31
C ALA A 14 -10.95 -1.00 4.15
N GLU A 15 -10.66 -2.28 3.87
CA GLU A 15 -9.75 -2.72 2.82
C GLU A 15 -10.41 -2.83 1.45
N MET A 16 -11.74 -2.97 1.38
CA MET A 16 -12.45 -3.11 0.10
C MET A 16 -12.19 -1.93 -0.83
N GLY A 17 -11.64 -2.24 -2.01
CA GLY A 17 -11.29 -1.24 -3.03
C GLY A 17 -9.99 -0.48 -2.76
N ASP A 18 -9.14 -0.97 -1.85
CA ASP A 18 -7.89 -0.31 -1.53
C ASP A 18 -6.78 -0.58 -2.57
N LYS A 19 -5.70 0.21 -2.48
CA LYS A 19 -4.49 0.14 -3.31
C LYS A 19 -3.84 -1.23 -3.34
N THR A 20 -3.83 -1.92 -2.19
CA THR A 20 -3.21 -3.24 -2.05
C THR A 20 -3.92 -4.30 -2.84
N GLN A 21 -5.23 -4.26 -2.97
CA GLN A 21 -5.95 -5.14 -3.89
C GLN A 21 -5.49 -4.95 -5.33
N LEU A 22 -5.26 -3.72 -5.79
CA LEU A 22 -4.76 -3.44 -7.14
C LEU A 22 -3.30 -3.88 -7.30
N MET A 23 -2.48 -3.68 -6.28
CA MET A 23 -1.10 -4.18 -6.27
C MET A 23 -1.07 -5.71 -6.34
N LEU A 24 -1.92 -6.41 -5.58
CA LEU A 24 -2.03 -7.87 -5.64
C LEU A 24 -2.48 -8.35 -7.03
N ILE A 25 -3.39 -7.62 -7.68
CA ILE A 25 -3.75 -7.85 -9.09
C ILE A 25 -2.51 -7.74 -9.99
N ALA A 26 -1.73 -6.66 -9.84
CA ALA A 26 -0.51 -6.47 -10.61
C ALA A 26 0.52 -7.59 -10.36
N LEU A 27 0.68 -8.05 -9.11
CA LEU A 27 1.57 -9.15 -8.77
C LEU A 27 1.16 -10.48 -9.40
N THR A 28 -0.13 -10.71 -9.73
CA THR A 28 -0.56 -11.91 -10.46
C THR A 28 0.02 -12.00 -11.87
N SER A 29 0.54 -10.91 -12.43
CA SER A 29 1.24 -10.93 -13.71
C SER A 29 2.62 -11.59 -13.61
N LYS A 30 3.31 -11.42 -12.46
CA LYS A 30 4.71 -11.81 -12.25
C LYS A 30 4.86 -13.14 -11.48
N TYR A 31 4.00 -13.37 -10.51
CA TYR A 31 4.12 -14.49 -9.57
C TYR A 31 2.94 -15.45 -9.67
N LYS A 32 3.14 -16.69 -9.23
CA LYS A 32 2.07 -17.67 -9.09
C LYS A 32 1.13 -17.27 -7.95
N LEU A 33 -0.15 -17.49 -8.15
CA LEU A 33 -1.18 -17.13 -7.13
C LEU A 33 -0.86 -17.70 -5.75
N ARG A 34 -0.33 -18.94 -5.69
CA ARG A 34 0.10 -19.57 -4.43
C ARG A 34 1.17 -18.76 -3.70
N ASP A 35 2.17 -18.26 -4.43
CA ASP A 35 3.28 -17.49 -3.85
C ASP A 35 2.80 -16.12 -3.36
N ILE A 36 1.83 -15.53 -4.06
CA ILE A 36 1.17 -14.28 -3.66
C ILE A 36 0.37 -14.50 -2.38
N ILE A 37 -0.47 -15.53 -2.33
CA ILE A 37 -1.29 -15.85 -1.15
C ILE A 37 -0.40 -16.10 0.08
N CYS A 38 0.66 -16.90 -0.06
CA CYS A 38 1.57 -17.20 1.05
C CYS A 38 2.32 -15.94 1.53
N GLY A 39 2.90 -15.17 0.61
CA GLY A 39 3.63 -13.94 0.95
C GLY A 39 2.75 -12.90 1.62
N THR A 40 1.56 -12.66 1.08
CA THR A 40 0.55 -11.74 1.63
C THR A 40 0.06 -12.20 3.00
N ALA A 41 -0.28 -13.48 3.17
CA ALA A 41 -0.75 -14.00 4.45
C ALA A 41 0.29 -13.80 5.57
N ILE A 42 1.56 -14.11 5.30
CA ILE A 42 2.63 -13.92 6.29
C ILE A 42 2.83 -12.42 6.58
N ALA A 43 2.80 -11.55 5.56
CA ALA A 43 2.95 -10.12 5.74
C ALA A 43 1.83 -9.53 6.62
N ILE A 44 0.57 -9.90 6.36
CA ILE A 44 -0.59 -9.48 7.15
C ILE A 44 -0.46 -9.91 8.61
N LEU A 45 -0.11 -11.18 8.85
CA LEU A 45 0.05 -11.69 10.22
C LEU A 45 1.14 -10.93 10.98
N VAL A 46 2.27 -10.66 10.34
CA VAL A 46 3.38 -9.92 10.96
C VAL A 46 2.99 -8.46 11.19
N LEU A 47 2.43 -7.78 10.19
CA LEU A 47 2.04 -6.37 10.28
C LEU A 47 0.98 -6.14 11.38
N ASN A 48 -0.09 -6.92 11.35
CA ASN A 48 -1.15 -6.80 12.36
C ASN A 48 -0.68 -7.23 13.75
N GLY A 49 0.22 -8.23 13.83
CA GLY A 49 0.86 -8.59 15.11
C GLY A 49 1.65 -7.43 15.71
N LEU A 50 2.50 -6.80 14.90
CA LEU A 50 3.25 -5.62 15.31
C LEU A 50 2.34 -4.43 15.65
N ALA A 51 1.28 -4.21 14.86
CA ALA A 51 0.33 -3.13 15.09
C ALA A 51 -0.44 -3.29 16.41
N VAL A 52 -0.96 -4.49 16.69
CA VAL A 52 -1.70 -4.78 17.93
C VAL A 52 -0.78 -4.67 19.15
N LEU A 53 0.45 -5.20 19.05
CA LEU A 53 1.45 -5.05 20.13
C LEU A 53 1.84 -3.60 20.34
N ALA A 54 2.05 -2.84 19.24
CA ALA A 54 2.35 -1.42 19.34
C ALA A 54 1.18 -0.64 19.96
N GLY A 55 -0.08 -0.94 19.59
CA GLY A 55 -1.27 -0.35 20.19
C GLY A 55 -1.34 -0.58 21.69
N GLY A 56 -1.02 -1.80 22.13
CA GLY A 56 -1.01 -2.14 23.55
C GLY A 56 0.16 -1.55 24.35
N LEU A 57 1.29 -1.24 23.72
CA LEU A 57 2.53 -0.85 24.39
C LEU A 57 3.01 0.58 24.06
N VAL A 58 2.69 1.11 22.86
CA VAL A 58 3.46 2.22 22.25
C VAL A 58 2.56 3.34 21.68
N SER A 59 1.27 3.33 21.95
CA SER A 59 0.32 4.33 21.38
C SER A 59 0.70 5.81 21.62
N GLU A 60 1.72 6.09 22.44
CA GLU A 60 2.19 7.44 22.75
C GLU A 60 3.54 7.83 22.11
N LEU A 61 4.28 6.89 21.50
CA LEU A 61 5.69 7.14 21.12
C LEU A 61 5.87 7.66 19.68
N ILE A 62 5.01 7.30 18.74
CA ILE A 62 5.14 7.76 17.34
C ILE A 62 3.99 8.68 16.98
N PRO A 63 4.25 9.96 16.71
CA PRO A 63 3.19 10.88 16.35
C PRO A 63 2.53 10.48 15.01
N GLU A 64 1.20 10.49 14.98
CA GLU A 64 0.40 10.07 13.82
C GLU A 64 0.78 10.82 12.52
N TRP A 65 1.13 12.12 12.64
CA TRP A 65 1.56 12.89 11.48
C TRP A 65 2.81 12.32 10.80
N LEU A 66 3.76 11.76 11.58
CA LEU A 66 4.98 11.17 11.03
C LEU A 66 4.65 9.91 10.22
N ILE A 67 3.77 9.05 10.74
CA ILE A 67 3.31 7.84 10.03
C ILE A 67 2.63 8.25 8.71
N LYS A 68 1.73 9.25 8.74
CA LYS A 68 1.07 9.76 7.53
C LYS A 68 2.06 10.33 6.51
N MET A 69 3.09 11.05 6.95
CA MET A 69 4.10 11.58 6.05
C MET A 69 4.91 10.47 5.37
N ILE A 70 5.37 9.47 6.13
CA ILE A 70 6.10 8.31 5.58
C ILE A 70 5.22 7.57 4.56
N ALA A 71 3.96 7.28 4.91
CA ALA A 71 3.02 6.61 4.02
C ALA A 71 2.76 7.42 2.74
N ALA A 72 2.57 8.74 2.85
CA ALA A 72 2.35 9.61 1.70
C ALA A 72 3.52 9.54 0.70
N PHE A 73 4.75 9.68 1.19
CA PHE A 73 5.94 9.59 0.33
C PHE A 73 6.12 8.18 -0.26
N ALA A 74 5.81 7.12 0.49
CA ALA A 74 5.83 5.76 -0.04
C ALA A 74 4.84 5.59 -1.21
N PHE A 75 3.62 6.11 -1.11
CA PHE A 75 2.64 6.06 -2.20
C PHE A 75 3.08 6.84 -3.44
N LEU A 76 3.59 8.05 -3.25
CA LEU A 76 4.12 8.85 -4.35
C LEU A 76 5.32 8.16 -5.02
N TYR A 77 6.17 7.52 -4.23
CA TYR A 77 7.27 6.71 -4.74
C TYR A 77 6.76 5.50 -5.55
N PHE A 78 5.76 4.76 -5.07
CA PHE A 78 5.18 3.64 -5.80
C PHE A 78 4.52 4.08 -7.12
N ALA A 79 3.83 5.23 -7.13
CA ALA A 79 3.29 5.78 -8.37
C ALA A 79 4.42 6.09 -9.38
N ALA A 80 5.47 6.76 -8.94
CA ALA A 80 6.63 7.09 -9.79
C ALA A 80 7.37 5.83 -10.27
N SER A 81 7.61 4.85 -9.38
CA SER A 81 8.28 3.60 -9.70
C SER A 81 7.47 2.71 -10.65
N THR A 82 6.13 2.76 -10.59
CA THR A 82 5.27 2.05 -11.54
C THR A 82 5.42 2.63 -12.95
N ILE A 83 5.62 3.95 -13.10
CA ILE A 83 5.91 4.55 -14.40
C ILE A 83 7.31 4.14 -14.90
N ALA A 84 8.31 4.13 -14.00
CA ALA A 84 9.70 3.79 -14.32
C ALA A 84 9.92 2.28 -14.50
N GLY A 85 9.22 1.45 -13.73
CA GLY A 85 9.46 0.01 -13.64
C GLY A 85 9.18 -0.80 -14.91
N ASP A 86 8.39 -0.28 -15.84
CA ASP A 86 8.26 -0.86 -17.18
C ASP A 86 9.59 -0.74 -17.99
N GLU A 87 10.56 0.07 -17.53
CA GLU A 87 11.88 0.19 -18.18
C GLU A 87 12.86 -0.88 -17.70
N GLU A 88 12.79 -1.26 -16.43
CA GLU A 88 13.69 -2.26 -15.85
C GLU A 88 13.33 -3.68 -16.29
N GLU A 89 12.06 -3.94 -16.64
CA GLU A 89 11.62 -5.25 -17.14
C GLU A 89 12.01 -5.51 -18.61
N GLU A 90 12.21 -4.47 -19.42
CA GLU A 90 12.68 -4.62 -20.82
C GLU A 90 14.22 -4.75 -20.91
N GLU A 91 14.98 -4.21 -19.93
CA GLU A 91 16.47 -4.29 -19.93
C GLU A 91 17.00 -5.45 -19.09
N GLU A 92 16.29 -5.90 -18.08
CA GLU A 92 16.65 -7.04 -17.28
C GLU A 92 15.64 -8.21 -17.52
N GLY A 93 15.89 -8.99 -18.57
CA GLY A 93 15.59 -10.41 -18.57
C GLY A 93 16.39 -11.09 -17.43
N SER A 94 16.59 -10.44 -16.32
CA SER A 94 17.50 -10.79 -15.24
C SER A 94 16.84 -10.55 -13.88
N ARG A 95 16.43 -11.65 -13.29
CA ARG A 95 16.57 -11.96 -11.86
C ARG A 95 16.20 -10.83 -10.91
N SER A 96 14.94 -10.80 -10.47
CA SER A 96 14.69 -10.29 -9.12
C SER A 96 15.73 -10.95 -8.21
N LYS A 97 16.54 -10.15 -7.52
CA LYS A 97 17.61 -10.65 -6.61
C LYS A 97 17.05 -11.51 -5.48
N ILE A 98 15.74 -11.56 -5.30
CA ILE A 98 15.05 -12.43 -4.36
C ILE A 98 14.56 -13.65 -5.16
N GLN A 99 15.36 -14.72 -5.16
CA GLN A 99 15.03 -15.98 -5.83
C GLN A 99 13.77 -16.70 -5.26
N PHE A 100 13.29 -16.26 -4.09
CA PHE A 100 12.15 -16.86 -3.42
C PHE A 100 10.91 -15.96 -3.57
N ALA A 101 10.04 -16.30 -4.51
CA ALA A 101 8.87 -15.53 -4.88
C ALA A 101 7.95 -15.12 -3.69
N PRO A 102 7.63 -15.99 -2.70
CA PRO A 102 6.84 -15.58 -1.55
C PRO A 102 7.49 -14.48 -0.71
N LEU A 103 8.82 -14.45 -0.60
CA LEU A 103 9.53 -13.40 0.13
C LEU A 103 9.49 -12.06 -0.61
N ALA A 104 9.58 -12.08 -1.94
CA ALA A 104 9.44 -10.87 -2.74
C ALA A 104 8.03 -10.25 -2.57
N VAL A 105 7.00 -11.10 -2.61
CA VAL A 105 5.61 -10.68 -2.36
C VAL A 105 5.45 -10.16 -0.93
N PHE A 106 5.98 -10.88 0.06
CA PHE A 106 5.97 -10.45 1.46
C PHE A 106 6.56 -9.04 1.62
N CYS A 107 7.78 -8.80 1.11
CA CYS A 107 8.43 -7.50 1.23
C CYS A 107 7.64 -6.39 0.53
N THR A 108 7.12 -6.66 -0.66
CA THR A 108 6.33 -5.69 -1.43
C THR A 108 5.05 -5.33 -0.70
N PHE A 109 4.31 -6.32 -0.22
CA PHE A 109 3.07 -6.13 0.52
C PHE A 109 3.33 -5.44 1.86
N PHE A 110 4.34 -5.91 2.60
CA PHE A 110 4.71 -5.35 3.90
C PHE A 110 4.99 -3.84 3.81
N VAL A 111 5.78 -3.42 2.82
CA VAL A 111 6.11 -2.00 2.62
C VAL A 111 4.88 -1.20 2.18
N ALA A 112 4.02 -1.77 1.33
CA ALA A 112 2.81 -1.11 0.85
C ALA A 112 1.77 -0.87 1.94
N GLU A 113 1.66 -1.81 2.89
CA GLU A 113 0.72 -1.75 4.02
C GLU A 113 1.26 -1.00 5.24
N LEU A 114 2.60 -0.79 5.32
CA LEU A 114 3.18 -0.13 6.48
C LEU A 114 2.64 1.29 6.64
N GLY A 115 1.97 1.57 7.76
CA GLY A 115 1.36 2.87 8.06
C GLY A 115 0.02 3.14 7.39
N ASP A 116 -0.64 2.14 6.82
CA ASP A 116 -1.97 2.30 6.24
C ASP A 116 -3.10 2.36 7.28
N LYS A 117 -4.30 2.69 6.80
CA LYS A 117 -5.52 2.84 7.63
C LYS A 117 -5.85 1.57 8.42
N THR A 118 -5.67 0.38 7.83
CA THR A 118 -5.89 -0.91 8.46
C THR A 118 -4.90 -1.15 9.59
N GLN A 119 -3.63 -0.79 9.42
CA GLN A 119 -2.65 -0.84 10.49
C GLN A 119 -3.01 0.11 11.65
N LEU A 120 -3.48 1.35 11.35
CA LEU A 120 -3.97 2.28 12.38
C LEU A 120 -5.22 1.74 13.09
N THR A 121 -6.09 1.04 12.37
CA THR A 121 -7.26 0.38 12.94
C THR A 121 -6.83 -0.73 13.91
N ALA A 122 -5.89 -1.58 13.51
CA ALA A 122 -5.33 -2.64 14.37
C ALA A 122 -4.66 -2.07 15.64
N ILE A 123 -3.89 -0.98 15.51
CA ILE A 123 -3.31 -0.24 16.65
C ILE A 123 -4.43 0.26 17.57
N THR A 124 -5.46 0.88 17.00
CA THR A 124 -6.57 1.45 17.76
C THR A 124 -7.35 0.38 18.52
N PHE A 125 -7.66 -0.75 17.88
CA PHE A 125 -8.30 -1.87 18.57
C PHE A 125 -7.39 -2.47 19.64
N GLY A 126 -6.08 -2.62 19.37
CA GLY A 126 -5.10 -3.09 20.37
C GLY A 126 -5.05 -2.18 21.60
N ALA A 127 -5.05 -0.87 21.40
CA ALA A 127 -5.04 0.12 22.47
C ALA A 127 -6.37 0.11 23.28
N ASN A 128 -7.51 0.04 22.59
CA ASN A 128 -8.82 0.12 23.24
C ASN A 128 -9.21 -1.16 24.00
N GLU A 129 -8.89 -2.33 23.44
CA GLU A 129 -9.29 -3.62 24.02
C GLU A 129 -8.22 -4.21 24.96
N GLY A 130 -7.01 -3.65 24.90
CA GLY A 130 -5.88 -4.03 25.77
C GLY A 130 -5.30 -5.40 25.44
N MET A 131 -4.21 -5.75 26.17
CA MET A 131 -3.44 -6.97 25.93
C MET A 131 -4.23 -8.27 26.18
N SER A 132 -5.27 -8.25 27.03
CA SER A 132 -6.12 -9.41 27.28
C SER A 132 -6.90 -9.86 26.04
N ALA A 133 -7.22 -8.95 25.13
CA ALA A 133 -7.93 -9.22 23.88
C ALA A 133 -6.99 -9.24 22.67
N ALA A 134 -5.69 -9.00 22.83
CA ALA A 134 -4.71 -8.84 21.74
C ALA A 134 -4.78 -9.96 20.70
N PHE A 135 -4.92 -11.22 21.13
CA PHE A 135 -5.04 -12.35 20.20
C PHE A 135 -6.31 -12.27 19.33
N VAL A 136 -7.45 -11.90 19.93
CA VAL A 136 -8.72 -11.76 19.21
C VAL A 136 -8.65 -10.60 18.22
N VAL A 137 -8.02 -9.50 18.63
CA VAL A 137 -7.79 -8.32 17.77
C VAL A 137 -6.89 -8.70 16.60
N TRP A 138 -5.75 -9.32 16.88
CA TRP A 138 -4.79 -9.75 15.87
C TRP A 138 -5.41 -10.66 14.81
N ILE A 139 -6.12 -11.72 15.24
CA ILE A 139 -6.74 -12.65 14.30
C ILE A 139 -7.91 -11.99 13.56
N GLY A 140 -8.71 -11.17 14.24
CA GLY A 140 -9.81 -10.43 13.62
C GLY A 140 -9.35 -9.49 12.50
N CYS A 141 -8.34 -8.66 12.79
CA CYS A 141 -7.72 -7.77 11.81
C CYS A 141 -7.10 -8.56 10.65
N SER A 142 -6.33 -9.60 10.97
CA SER A 142 -5.62 -10.38 9.96
C SER A 142 -6.57 -11.12 9.02
N LEU A 143 -7.61 -11.74 9.52
CA LEU A 143 -8.59 -12.46 8.70
C LEU A 143 -9.49 -11.50 7.90
N GLY A 144 -9.85 -10.34 8.47
CA GLY A 144 -10.63 -9.32 7.77
C GLY A 144 -9.89 -8.76 6.56
N LEU A 145 -8.66 -8.31 6.78
CA LEU A 145 -7.76 -7.81 5.74
C LEU A 145 -7.50 -8.88 4.67
N PHE A 146 -7.12 -10.09 5.08
CA PHE A 146 -6.81 -11.19 4.16
C PHE A 146 -8.01 -11.62 3.32
N ALA A 147 -9.21 -11.64 3.89
CA ALA A 147 -10.43 -11.96 3.15
C ALA A 147 -10.75 -10.93 2.06
N ALA A 148 -10.56 -9.63 2.36
CA ALA A 148 -10.71 -8.56 1.38
C ALA A 148 -9.68 -8.68 0.25
N ASP A 149 -8.43 -8.96 0.58
CA ASP A 149 -7.35 -9.14 -0.39
C ASP A 149 -7.55 -10.34 -1.29
N ILE A 150 -8.03 -11.48 -0.76
CA ILE A 150 -8.38 -12.65 -1.58
C ILE A 150 -9.48 -12.28 -2.58
N LEU A 151 -10.51 -11.56 -2.19
CA LEU A 151 -11.53 -11.10 -3.13
C LEU A 151 -10.94 -10.20 -4.21
N GLY A 152 -10.09 -9.25 -3.83
CA GLY A 152 -9.34 -8.40 -4.77
C GLY A 152 -8.50 -9.22 -5.75
N MET A 153 -7.72 -10.18 -5.26
CA MET A 153 -6.92 -11.08 -6.09
C MET A 153 -7.77 -11.91 -7.06
N LEU A 154 -8.91 -12.43 -6.63
CA LEU A 154 -9.83 -13.19 -7.47
C LEU A 154 -10.44 -12.31 -8.57
N ILE A 155 -10.92 -11.12 -8.22
CA ILE A 155 -11.43 -10.15 -9.19
C ILE A 155 -10.32 -9.79 -10.19
N GLY A 156 -9.12 -9.53 -9.72
CA GLY A 156 -7.98 -9.20 -10.56
C GLY A 156 -7.57 -10.32 -11.48
N TYR A 157 -7.53 -11.55 -10.98
CA TYR A 157 -7.24 -12.72 -11.79
C TYR A 157 -8.26 -12.91 -12.94
N LEU A 158 -9.55 -12.67 -12.65
CA LEU A 158 -10.62 -12.73 -13.63
C LEU A 158 -10.54 -11.57 -14.65
N LEU A 159 -10.18 -10.37 -14.21
CA LEU A 159 -10.03 -9.20 -15.06
C LEU A 159 -8.78 -9.26 -15.95
N LYS A 160 -7.69 -9.84 -15.45
CA LYS A 160 -6.43 -9.99 -16.18
C LYS A 160 -6.61 -10.62 -17.56
N SER A 161 -7.51 -11.58 -17.67
CA SER A 161 -7.79 -12.26 -18.95
C SER A 161 -8.52 -11.38 -19.98
N LYS A 162 -9.03 -10.20 -19.57
CA LYS A 162 -9.87 -9.31 -20.40
C LYS A 162 -9.36 -7.86 -20.48
N ALA A 163 -8.38 -7.48 -19.65
CA ALA A 163 -7.88 -6.11 -19.59
C ALA A 163 -6.83 -5.85 -20.69
N PRO A 164 -6.89 -4.70 -21.40
CA PRO A 164 -5.83 -4.28 -22.32
C PRO A 164 -4.49 -4.12 -21.58
N ASP A 165 -3.38 -4.45 -22.29
CA ASP A 165 -2.04 -4.24 -21.76
C ASP A 165 -1.84 -2.77 -21.34
N GLY A 166 -1.29 -2.57 -20.14
CA GLY A 166 -1.03 -1.23 -19.58
C GLY A 166 -2.18 -0.57 -18.83
N LEU A 167 -3.43 -1.06 -18.92
CA LEU A 167 -4.55 -0.48 -18.17
C LEU A 167 -4.32 -0.59 -16.66
N LEU A 168 -3.87 -1.76 -16.19
CA LEU A 168 -3.61 -2.00 -14.76
C LEU A 168 -2.51 -1.08 -14.22
N ASN A 169 -1.43 -0.87 -14.98
CA ASN A 169 -0.36 0.05 -14.61
C ASN A 169 -0.86 1.50 -14.55
N THR A 170 -1.69 1.92 -15.50
CA THR A 170 -2.27 3.27 -15.50
C THR A 170 -3.18 3.49 -14.29
N LEU A 171 -4.02 2.49 -13.97
CA LEU A 171 -4.87 2.54 -12.78
C LEU A 171 -4.05 2.57 -11.49
N ALA A 172 -3.00 1.76 -11.39
CA ALA A 172 -2.11 1.75 -10.23
C ALA A 172 -1.44 3.11 -10.01
N VAL A 173 -0.88 3.72 -11.08
CA VAL A 173 -0.30 5.07 -11.00
C VAL A 173 -1.33 6.10 -10.54
N ALA A 174 -2.53 6.09 -11.10
CA ALA A 174 -3.59 7.03 -10.72
C ALA A 174 -3.97 6.87 -9.25
N ILE A 175 -4.18 5.64 -8.78
CA ILE A 175 -4.59 5.33 -7.42
C ILE A 175 -3.50 5.70 -6.42
N PHE A 176 -2.26 5.26 -6.63
CA PHE A 176 -1.15 5.62 -5.75
C PHE A 176 -0.91 7.14 -5.69
N SER A 177 -1.07 7.85 -6.81
CA SER A 177 -0.97 9.31 -6.83
C SER A 177 -2.05 9.98 -5.99
N VAL A 178 -3.32 9.57 -6.17
CA VAL A 178 -4.46 10.12 -5.41
C VAL A 178 -4.30 9.83 -3.91
N PHE A 179 -3.99 8.58 -3.54
CA PHE A 179 -3.78 8.23 -2.13
C PHE A 179 -2.55 8.92 -1.54
N GLY A 180 -1.46 9.04 -2.29
CA GLY A 180 -0.27 9.75 -1.84
C GLY A 180 -0.55 11.22 -1.51
N VAL A 181 -1.22 11.93 -2.41
CA VAL A 181 -1.62 13.33 -2.20
C VAL A 181 -2.62 13.48 -1.05
N TYR A 182 -3.61 12.60 -0.96
CA TYR A 182 -4.60 12.62 0.12
C TYR A 182 -3.97 12.36 1.50
N THR A 183 -3.10 11.35 1.59
CA THR A 183 -2.39 11.04 2.84
C THR A 183 -1.43 12.14 3.24
N LEU A 184 -0.76 12.78 2.26
CA LEU A 184 0.08 13.96 2.48
C LEU A 184 -0.74 15.12 3.07
N TYR A 185 -1.92 15.40 2.52
CA TYR A 185 -2.84 16.40 3.07
C TYR A 185 -3.20 16.10 4.53
N GLN A 186 -3.54 14.86 4.84
CA GLN A 186 -3.85 14.45 6.22
C GLN A 186 -2.66 14.65 7.16
N GLY A 187 -1.45 14.23 6.75
CA GLY A 187 -0.23 14.40 7.54
C GLY A 187 0.08 15.89 7.82
N LEU A 188 0.01 16.74 6.79
CA LEU A 188 0.20 18.18 6.94
C LEU A 188 -0.85 18.83 7.85
N LYS A 189 -2.11 18.38 7.77
CA LYS A 189 -3.17 18.86 8.66
C LYS A 189 -2.90 18.50 10.13
N LEU A 190 -2.39 17.30 10.39
CA LEU A 190 -2.02 16.86 11.74
C LEU A 190 -0.81 17.65 12.27
N ILE A 191 0.22 17.90 11.45
CA ILE A 191 1.35 18.76 11.83
C ILE A 191 0.85 20.14 12.24
N ARG A 192 -0.04 20.75 11.43
CA ARG A 192 -0.62 22.05 11.74
C ARG A 192 -1.38 22.06 13.06
N ALA A 193 -2.07 20.98 13.38
CA ALA A 193 -2.86 20.88 14.61
C ALA A 193 -2.00 20.62 15.85
N SER A 194 -0.87 19.89 15.71
CA SER A 194 -0.13 19.34 16.85
C SER A 194 1.22 19.99 17.10
N VAL A 195 1.90 20.55 16.06
CA VAL A 195 3.31 20.94 16.17
C VAL A 195 3.56 22.39 15.74
N TYR A 196 3.18 22.77 14.51
CA TYR A 196 3.47 24.10 13.95
C TYR A 196 2.31 24.64 13.11
N ALA A 197 2.09 25.95 13.16
CA ALA A 197 1.13 26.65 12.30
C ALA A 197 1.66 26.75 10.86
N ILE A 198 1.70 25.64 10.12
CA ILE A 198 2.18 25.58 8.74
C ILE A 198 1.07 25.90 7.72
N PRO A 199 1.41 26.52 6.58
CA PRO A 199 0.48 26.74 5.48
C PRO A 199 0.26 25.42 4.69
N VAL A 200 -0.74 24.63 5.09
CA VAL A 200 -0.99 23.27 4.54
C VAL A 200 -1.17 23.29 3.01
N PHE A 201 -2.04 24.16 2.49
CA PHE A 201 -2.35 24.22 1.05
C PHE A 201 -1.17 24.62 0.16
N PRO A 202 -0.39 25.67 0.46
CA PRO A 202 0.80 26.00 -0.31
C PRO A 202 1.82 24.86 -0.35
N ILE A 203 2.10 24.21 0.79
CA ILE A 203 3.04 23.07 0.85
C ILE A 203 2.52 21.89 0.03
N LEU A 204 1.23 21.55 0.18
CA LEU A 204 0.59 20.48 -0.59
C LEU A 204 0.68 20.73 -2.10
N ILE A 205 0.36 21.97 -2.54
CA ILE A 205 0.44 22.35 -3.95
C ILE A 205 1.87 22.22 -4.48
N VAL A 206 2.86 22.73 -3.76
CA VAL A 206 4.27 22.64 -4.19
C VAL A 206 4.71 21.19 -4.36
N ILE A 207 4.46 20.33 -3.36
CA ILE A 207 4.84 18.92 -3.42
C ILE A 207 4.10 18.20 -4.56
N THR A 208 2.81 18.47 -4.75
CA THR A 208 2.00 17.85 -5.81
C THR A 208 2.48 18.29 -7.20
N VAL A 209 2.84 19.55 -7.38
CA VAL A 209 3.38 20.06 -8.66
C VAL A 209 4.74 19.45 -8.95
N ILE A 210 5.64 19.35 -7.95
CA ILE A 210 6.94 18.68 -8.11
C ILE A 210 6.74 17.21 -8.50
N PHE A 211 5.83 16.52 -7.82
CA PHE A 211 5.51 15.12 -8.11
C PHE A 211 4.92 14.94 -9.53
N ALA A 212 3.98 15.78 -9.93
CA ALA A 212 3.40 15.76 -11.28
C ALA A 212 4.47 16.03 -12.36
N GLY A 213 5.39 16.97 -12.11
CA GLY A 213 6.53 17.23 -12.96
C GLY A 213 7.46 16.02 -13.11
N LEU A 214 7.75 15.35 -12.00
CA LEU A 214 8.54 14.11 -11.99
C LEU A 214 7.87 13.00 -12.81
N CYS A 215 6.58 12.75 -12.58
CA CYS A 215 5.81 11.75 -13.32
C CYS A 215 5.76 12.08 -14.83
N GLY A 216 5.54 13.34 -15.19
CA GLY A 216 5.58 13.81 -16.58
C GLY A 216 6.94 13.60 -17.23
N TRP A 217 8.04 13.90 -16.52
CA TRP A 217 9.40 13.67 -16.99
C TRP A 217 9.70 12.18 -17.19
N LEU A 218 9.32 11.33 -16.23
CA LEU A 218 9.47 9.88 -16.35
C LEU A 218 8.70 9.33 -17.57
N PHE A 219 7.45 9.76 -17.73
CA PHE A 219 6.63 9.36 -18.87
C PHE A 219 7.23 9.82 -20.21
N TYR A 220 7.69 11.06 -20.29
CA TYR A 220 8.37 11.60 -21.49
C TYR A 220 9.62 10.79 -21.83
N ARG A 221 10.47 10.47 -20.83
CA ARG A 221 11.65 9.65 -21.00
C ARG A 221 11.32 8.27 -21.55
N LYS A 222 10.28 7.63 -21.02
CA LYS A 222 9.77 6.33 -21.48
C LYS A 222 9.32 6.39 -22.95
N MET A 223 8.55 7.40 -23.34
CA MET A 223 8.10 7.56 -24.71
C MET A 223 9.26 7.77 -25.69
N LYS A 224 10.26 8.57 -25.32
CA LYS A 224 11.46 8.81 -26.13
C LYS A 224 12.26 7.53 -26.35
N LYS A 225 12.44 6.69 -25.32
CA LYS A 225 13.14 5.41 -25.40
C LYS A 225 12.41 4.43 -26.34
N LYS A 226 11.10 4.30 -26.24
CA LYS A 226 10.27 3.48 -27.15
C LYS A 226 10.34 3.93 -28.63
N SER A 227 10.49 5.23 -28.88
CA SER A 227 10.67 5.75 -30.22
C SER A 227 12.01 5.37 -30.84
N HIS A 228 13.09 5.32 -30.06
CA HIS A 228 14.42 4.93 -30.52
C HIS A 228 14.59 3.41 -30.71
N ALA A 229 13.84 2.60 -30.00
CA ALA A 229 13.87 1.14 -30.14
C ALA A 229 13.08 0.60 -31.34
N ARG A 230 12.30 1.46 -32.03
CA ARG A 230 11.54 1.12 -33.24
C ARG A 230 12.21 1.50 -34.55
N ILE A 231 13.40 2.11 -34.50
CA ILE A 231 14.25 2.44 -35.65
C ILE A 231 15.41 1.45 -35.71
#